data_f1c7e16cd27ef902c9da8e51fca4dd24
#
_entry.id   f1c7e16cd27ef902c9da8e51fca4dd24
#
_cell.length_a   1.000
_cell.length_b   1.000
_cell.length_c   1.000
_cell.angle_alpha   90.00
_cell.angle_beta   90.00
_cell.angle_gamma   90.00
#
_symmetry.space_group_name_H-M   'P 1'
#
loop_
_entity.id
_entity.type
_entity.pdbx_description
1 polymer ?
#
loop_
_entity_poly.entity_id
_entity_poly.type
_entity_poly.pdbx_seq_one_letter_code
_entity_poly.pdbx_strand_id
1 'polypeptide(L)'
;MIQKKYLQNALIGGVAVLFGGTRMAPATDQNGPIVTTAIAIISGKAARDTAKAPSIPAAPRSKVVVALESFQGAVRPLSSSHALENAFRSYFAYKATHPNEVRKPYLYFVDYGLPSNAPRGYVFDMDAFRIVDGPFMVAHGRGSSSGKYGVPTRFSNRPGSAATSLGLYVAQELYSFHGKAGGRSYGSVGLRLQGVSEGYNDNARARRVVAHGAPYVTPTGAGRSEGCPAMEPTRAKRLLPELANGGMVFLFAPDEQWMNTDRWVTASTE
;
A
#
# COMPACT_ATOMS: atom_id res chain seq x y z
N MET A 1 -17.89 -49.51 -26.99
CA MET A 1 -16.97 -49.88 -28.07
C MET A 1 -15.97 -48.77 -28.28
N ILE A 2 -14.71 -49.15 -28.14
CA ILE A 2 -13.45 -48.54 -28.52
C ILE A 2 -12.88 -47.49 -27.57
N GLN A 3 -12.06 -48.03 -26.66
CA GLN A 3 -10.92 -47.34 -25.99
C GLN A 3 -9.80 -47.06 -27.04
N LYS A 4 -9.08 -45.95 -26.83
CA LYS A 4 -7.65 -45.90 -27.23
C LYS A 4 -6.80 -45.20 -26.16
N LYS A 5 -5.93 -46.02 -25.56
CA LYS A 5 -4.71 -45.71 -24.80
C LYS A 5 -3.62 -45.22 -25.73
N TYR A 6 -2.77 -44.31 -25.31
CA TYR A 6 -1.33 -44.18 -25.66
C TYR A 6 -0.67 -43.45 -24.48
N LEU A 7 0.07 -44.10 -23.69
CA LEU A 7 1.49 -44.53 -23.65
C LEU A 7 2.49 -43.37 -23.51
N GLN A 8 3.16 -43.49 -22.36
CA GLN A 8 4.34 -42.80 -21.85
C GLN A 8 5.51 -42.78 -22.86
N ASN A 9 6.37 -41.74 -22.76
CA ASN A 9 7.81 -41.90 -22.92
C ASN A 9 8.56 -40.96 -21.98
N ALA A 10 9.30 -41.56 -21.07
CA ALA A 10 10.31 -40.94 -20.23
C ALA A 10 11.65 -40.94 -21.01
N LEU A 11 12.38 -39.84 -20.94
CA LEU A 11 13.76 -39.77 -21.37
C LEU A 11 14.62 -39.19 -20.24
N ILE A 12 15.44 -40.05 -19.70
CA ILE A 12 16.52 -39.81 -18.73
C ILE A 12 17.73 -39.31 -19.52
N GLY A 13 18.24 -38.12 -19.18
CA GLY A 13 19.51 -37.61 -19.71
C GLY A 13 20.46 -37.25 -18.57
N GLY A 14 21.58 -37.96 -18.53
CA GLY A 14 22.54 -37.97 -17.44
C GLY A 14 23.41 -36.72 -17.34
N VAL A 15 23.86 -36.49 -16.11
CA VAL A 15 24.82 -35.47 -15.69
C VAL A 15 26.25 -36.02 -15.85
N ALA A 16 27.10 -35.32 -16.58
CA ALA A 16 28.53 -35.54 -16.60
C ALA A 16 29.24 -34.46 -15.78
N VAL A 17 29.88 -34.84 -14.70
CA VAL A 17 30.77 -34.00 -13.88
C VAL A 17 32.19 -34.15 -14.41
N LEU A 18 32.81 -33.05 -14.84
CA LEU A 18 34.23 -33.00 -15.17
C LEU A 18 34.98 -32.21 -14.10
N PHE A 19 35.83 -32.93 -13.36
CA PHE A 19 36.87 -32.38 -12.48
C PHE A 19 38.06 -31.92 -13.31
N GLY A 20 38.39 -30.63 -13.29
CA GLY A 20 39.62 -30.06 -13.84
C GLY A 20 40.54 -29.61 -12.72
N GLY A 21 41.66 -30.27 -12.58
CA GLY A 21 42.68 -30.00 -11.57
C GLY A 21 43.51 -28.77 -11.90
N THR A 22 43.79 -27.97 -10.89
CA THR A 22 44.69 -26.82 -10.92
C THR A 22 46.12 -27.23 -10.64
N ARG A 23 47.05 -26.88 -11.54
CA ARG A 23 48.50 -26.96 -11.31
C ARG A 23 48.99 -25.66 -10.72
N MET A 24 49.70 -25.73 -9.60
CA MET A 24 50.51 -24.66 -9.02
C MET A 24 51.79 -24.46 -9.85
N ALA A 25 52.20 -23.19 -10.07
CA ALA A 25 53.52 -22.82 -10.52
C ALA A 25 54.23 -21.93 -9.47
N PRO A 26 55.55 -21.95 -9.38
CA PRO A 26 56.28 -21.54 -8.18
C PRO A 26 56.58 -20.03 -8.14
N ALA A 27 56.82 -19.56 -6.90
CA ALA A 27 57.19 -18.20 -6.53
C ALA A 27 58.61 -17.83 -7.01
N THR A 28 58.75 -16.63 -7.53
CA THR A 28 60.07 -15.97 -7.68
C THR A 28 60.21 -14.88 -6.63
N ASP A 29 61.26 -15.03 -5.88
CA ASP A 29 61.84 -14.15 -4.88
C ASP A 29 62.37 -12.86 -5.50
N GLN A 30 62.07 -11.67 -4.95
CA GLN A 30 62.81 -10.46 -5.17
C GLN A 30 62.87 -9.61 -3.89
N ASN A 31 64.09 -9.56 -3.36
CA ASN A 31 64.52 -8.76 -2.24
C ASN A 31 64.37 -7.26 -2.47
N GLY A 32 63.65 -6.53 -1.61
CA GLY A 32 63.70 -5.09 -1.42
C GLY A 32 64.08 -4.74 0.01
N PRO A 33 64.73 -3.61 0.28
CA PRO A 33 65.40 -3.36 1.56
C PRO A 33 64.44 -3.12 2.73
N ILE A 34 64.77 -3.74 3.85
CA ILE A 34 64.08 -3.60 5.15
C ILE A 34 64.43 -2.22 5.71
N VAL A 35 63.46 -1.35 5.76
CA VAL A 35 63.56 -0.10 6.53
C VAL A 35 63.11 -0.36 7.96
N THR A 36 64.05 -0.48 8.87
CA THR A 36 63.79 -0.63 10.30
C THR A 36 63.44 0.72 10.90
N THR A 37 62.18 0.97 11.11
CA THR A 37 61.73 2.15 11.86
C THR A 37 61.74 1.85 13.35
N ALA A 38 62.64 2.49 14.09
CA ALA A 38 62.72 2.41 15.52
C ALA A 38 61.45 3.05 16.18
N ILE A 39 60.71 2.23 16.94
CA ILE A 39 59.59 2.75 17.77
C ILE A 39 60.19 3.27 19.08
N ALA A 40 60.24 4.59 19.23
CA ALA A 40 60.51 5.21 20.52
C ALA A 40 59.25 5.11 21.40
N ILE A 41 59.31 4.32 22.47
CA ILE A 41 58.30 4.26 23.50
C ILE A 41 58.45 5.51 24.39
N ILE A 42 57.61 6.53 24.16
CA ILE A 42 57.46 7.64 25.07
C ILE A 42 56.28 7.29 26.02
N SER A 43 56.61 6.93 27.23
CA SER A 43 55.62 6.82 28.34
C SER A 43 55.17 8.22 28.74
N GLY A 44 54.22 8.78 28.00
CA GLY A 44 53.49 9.99 28.36
C GLY A 44 52.09 9.62 28.81
N LYS A 45 51.79 9.84 30.11
CA LYS A 45 50.48 9.73 30.70
C LYS A 45 49.60 10.86 30.12
N ALA A 46 49.02 10.64 28.93
CA ALA A 46 48.08 11.57 28.35
C ALA A 46 46.69 11.33 28.92
N ALA A 47 46.17 12.34 29.62
CA ALA A 47 44.77 12.43 29.98
C ALA A 47 43.92 12.27 28.71
N ARG A 48 43.04 11.27 28.68
CA ARG A 48 42.05 11.12 27.62
C ARG A 48 40.98 12.19 27.82
N ASP A 49 41.16 13.34 27.21
CA ASP A 49 40.04 14.19 26.85
C ASP A 49 39.26 13.45 25.76
N THR A 50 38.17 12.81 26.16
CA THR A 50 37.16 12.32 25.23
C THR A 50 36.41 13.52 24.69
N ALA A 51 37.00 14.22 23.74
CA ALA A 51 36.28 15.16 22.90
C ALA A 51 35.22 14.36 22.17
N LYS A 52 33.97 14.49 22.61
CA LYS A 52 32.79 13.95 21.94
C LYS A 52 32.82 14.46 20.49
N ALA A 53 33.06 13.57 19.51
CA ALA A 53 33.04 13.93 18.10
C ALA A 53 31.73 14.69 17.83
N PRO A 54 31.74 15.80 17.08
CA PRO A 54 30.53 16.53 16.75
C PRO A 54 29.57 15.55 16.05
N SER A 55 28.44 15.29 16.69
CA SER A 55 27.38 14.49 16.07
C SER A 55 26.86 15.28 14.87
N ILE A 56 27.11 14.77 13.67
CA ILE A 56 26.46 15.29 12.44
C ILE A 56 24.96 15.20 12.72
N PRO A 57 24.19 16.29 12.62
CA PRO A 57 22.75 16.24 12.75
C PRO A 57 22.20 15.23 11.73
N ALA A 58 21.43 14.23 12.19
CA ALA A 58 20.80 13.30 11.28
C ALA A 58 19.90 14.09 10.31
N ALA A 59 20.00 13.79 9.01
CA ALA A 59 19.13 14.39 8.00
C ALA A 59 17.66 14.19 8.41
N PRO A 60 16.76 15.16 8.21
CA PRO A 60 15.36 15.02 8.55
C PRO A 60 14.77 13.81 7.83
N ARG A 61 14.17 12.88 8.62
CA ARG A 61 13.53 11.69 8.05
C ARG A 61 12.28 12.08 7.28
N SER A 62 12.02 11.41 6.15
CA SER A 62 10.80 11.66 5.38
C SER A 62 9.56 11.33 6.22
N LYS A 63 8.48 12.09 6.03
CA LYS A 63 7.20 11.86 6.73
C LYS A 63 6.63 10.46 6.47
N VAL A 64 6.92 9.88 5.31
CA VAL A 64 6.50 8.52 4.96
C VAL A 64 7.17 7.50 5.87
N VAL A 65 8.48 7.62 6.08
CA VAL A 65 9.23 6.73 6.98
C VAL A 65 8.72 6.85 8.40
N VAL A 66 8.53 8.07 8.90
CA VAL A 66 7.99 8.31 10.24
C VAL A 66 6.60 7.69 10.42
N ALA A 67 5.72 7.85 9.42
CA ALA A 67 4.40 7.25 9.43
C ALA A 67 4.47 5.72 9.45
N LEU A 68 5.28 5.10 8.58
CA LEU A 68 5.43 3.64 8.52
C LEU A 68 5.93 3.07 9.85
N GLU A 69 6.93 3.70 10.47
CA GLU A 69 7.45 3.30 11.79
C GLU A 69 6.37 3.42 12.89
N SER A 70 5.56 4.49 12.85
CA SER A 70 4.51 4.74 13.84
C SER A 70 3.36 3.72 13.78
N PHE A 71 3.08 3.18 12.60
CA PHE A 71 2.03 2.18 12.41
C PHE A 71 2.54 0.74 12.41
N GLN A 72 3.86 0.53 12.57
CA GLN A 72 4.47 -0.78 12.62
C GLN A 72 3.87 -1.64 13.76
N GLY A 73 3.40 -2.85 13.44
CA GLY A 73 2.77 -3.75 14.40
C GLY A 73 1.32 -3.39 14.79
N ALA A 74 0.84 -2.18 14.48
CA ALA A 74 -0.53 -1.77 14.75
C ALA A 74 -1.52 -2.15 13.61
N VAL A 75 -1.01 -2.32 12.40
CA VAL A 75 -1.79 -2.74 11.22
C VAL A 75 -1.60 -4.24 11.02
N ARG A 76 -2.70 -4.96 10.75
CA ARG A 76 -2.64 -6.39 10.40
C ARG A 76 -1.89 -6.59 9.08
N PRO A 77 -1.37 -7.81 8.81
CA PRO A 77 -0.73 -8.12 7.54
C PRO A 77 -1.60 -7.71 6.35
N LEU A 78 -1.02 -6.96 5.43
CA LEU A 78 -1.63 -6.48 4.20
C LEU A 78 -1.26 -7.38 3.02
N SER A 79 -1.93 -7.18 1.88
CA SER A 79 -1.69 -7.96 0.66
C SER A 79 -0.33 -7.69 0.01
N SER A 80 0.31 -6.56 0.34
CA SER A 80 1.64 -6.17 -0.11
C SER A 80 2.37 -5.40 0.98
N SER A 81 3.68 -5.59 1.10
CA SER A 81 4.56 -4.80 1.98
C SER A 81 4.60 -3.32 1.61
N HIS A 82 4.32 -2.97 0.34
CA HIS A 82 4.30 -1.59 -0.16
C HIS A 82 2.94 -0.89 0.00
N ALA A 83 1.91 -1.57 0.53
CA ALA A 83 0.55 -1.03 0.54
C ALA A 83 0.43 0.29 1.33
N LEU A 84 0.99 0.35 2.55
CA LEU A 84 0.99 1.58 3.35
C LEU A 84 1.99 2.61 2.83
N GLU A 85 3.15 2.18 2.35
CA GLU A 85 4.13 3.08 1.77
C GLU A 85 3.52 3.87 0.60
N ASN A 86 2.85 3.17 -0.33
CA ASN A 86 2.18 3.79 -1.46
C ASN A 86 1.06 4.75 -1.02
N ALA A 87 0.28 4.37 0.02
CA ALA A 87 -0.78 5.21 0.55
C ALA A 87 -0.24 6.49 1.20
N PHE A 88 0.77 6.38 2.05
CA PHE A 88 1.35 7.52 2.77
C PHE A 88 2.14 8.43 1.84
N ARG A 89 2.89 7.86 0.89
CA ARG A 89 3.56 8.62 -0.17
C ARG A 89 2.56 9.45 -0.97
N SER A 90 1.50 8.80 -1.46
CA SER A 90 0.46 9.49 -2.21
C SER A 90 -0.22 10.60 -1.41
N TYR A 91 -0.51 10.35 -0.12
CA TYR A 91 -1.10 11.35 0.77
C TYR A 91 -0.18 12.57 0.95
N PHE A 92 1.09 12.36 1.31
CA PHE A 92 2.00 13.46 1.59
C PHE A 92 2.38 14.22 0.32
N ALA A 93 2.59 13.54 -0.80
CA ALA A 93 2.87 14.18 -2.09
C ALA A 93 1.70 15.06 -2.55
N TYR A 94 0.46 14.56 -2.43
CA TYR A 94 -0.72 15.35 -2.76
C TYR A 94 -0.90 16.53 -1.81
N LYS A 95 -0.80 16.31 -0.50
CA LYS A 95 -0.92 17.37 0.53
C LYS A 95 0.12 18.48 0.33
N ALA A 96 1.34 18.14 -0.08
CA ALA A 96 2.41 19.13 -0.34
C ALA A 96 2.09 20.05 -1.52
N THR A 97 1.46 19.52 -2.57
CA THR A 97 1.16 20.26 -3.79
C THR A 97 -0.25 20.88 -3.80
N HIS A 98 -1.18 20.36 -2.99
CA HIS A 98 -2.58 20.78 -2.90
C HIS A 98 -3.03 21.02 -1.43
N PRO A 99 -2.32 21.86 -0.65
CA PRO A 99 -2.59 22.02 0.78
C PRO A 99 -4.01 22.56 1.07
N ASN A 100 -4.59 23.34 0.15
CA ASN A 100 -5.94 23.90 0.30
C ASN A 100 -7.06 22.86 0.08
N GLU A 101 -6.75 21.71 -0.52
CA GLU A 101 -7.69 20.62 -0.72
C GLU A 101 -7.62 19.59 0.41
N VAL A 102 -6.44 19.38 1.01
CA VAL A 102 -6.23 18.45 2.13
C VAL A 102 -6.31 19.18 3.45
N ARG A 103 -7.54 19.49 3.86
CA ARG A 103 -7.85 20.33 5.04
C ARG A 103 -8.01 19.52 6.33
N LYS A 104 -8.08 18.19 6.23
CA LYS A 104 -8.22 17.27 7.35
C LYS A 104 -7.10 16.24 7.34
N PRO A 105 -6.61 15.79 8.51
CA PRO A 105 -5.48 14.88 8.58
C PRO A 105 -5.85 13.42 8.31
N TYR A 106 -7.09 13.13 7.93
CA TYR A 106 -7.59 11.76 7.85
C TYR A 106 -7.36 11.13 6.49
N LEU A 107 -6.82 9.91 6.52
CA LEU A 107 -6.66 9.04 5.36
C LEU A 107 -7.48 7.75 5.56
N TYR A 108 -8.52 7.56 4.75
CA TYR A 108 -9.24 6.28 4.66
C TYR A 108 -8.54 5.37 3.67
N PHE A 109 -7.93 4.31 4.17
CA PHE A 109 -7.20 3.31 3.39
C PHE A 109 -8.00 2.01 3.26
N VAL A 110 -8.00 1.39 2.07
CA VAL A 110 -8.60 0.08 1.83
C VAL A 110 -7.63 -0.79 1.02
N ASP A 111 -7.32 -1.99 1.53
CA ASP A 111 -6.52 -2.99 0.84
C ASP A 111 -7.40 -4.00 0.08
N TYR A 112 -7.64 -3.75 -1.19
CA TYR A 112 -8.40 -4.64 -2.07
C TYR A 112 -7.60 -5.86 -2.56
N GLY A 113 -6.33 -6.00 -2.23
CA GLY A 113 -5.61 -7.26 -2.40
C GLY A 113 -6.05 -8.35 -1.42
N LEU A 114 -6.82 -7.98 -0.38
CA LEU A 114 -7.44 -8.91 0.55
C LEU A 114 -8.89 -9.25 0.13
N PRO A 115 -9.41 -10.44 0.48
CA PRO A 115 -10.79 -10.82 0.20
C PRO A 115 -11.80 -10.00 1.02
N SER A 116 -13.07 -9.93 0.58
CA SER A 116 -14.07 -9.09 1.23
C SER A 116 -14.67 -9.68 2.52
N ASN A 117 -14.27 -10.86 2.91
CA ASN A 117 -14.51 -11.45 4.23
C ASN A 117 -13.32 -11.32 5.19
N ALA A 118 -12.29 -10.56 4.79
CA ALA A 118 -11.21 -10.12 5.66
C ALA A 118 -11.35 -8.62 5.96
N PRO A 119 -11.10 -8.17 7.22
CA PRO A 119 -11.03 -6.75 7.54
C PRO A 119 -9.86 -6.11 6.81
N ARG A 120 -10.14 -5.06 6.00
CA ARG A 120 -9.19 -4.47 5.06
C ARG A 120 -9.27 -2.95 4.94
N GLY A 121 -10.11 -2.32 5.75
CA GLY A 121 -10.25 -0.85 5.81
C GLY A 121 -9.67 -0.29 7.09
N TYR A 122 -9.02 0.86 7.01
CA TYR A 122 -8.48 1.65 8.12
C TYR A 122 -8.76 3.12 7.90
N VAL A 123 -8.89 3.88 8.97
CA VAL A 123 -8.81 5.34 8.94
C VAL A 123 -7.64 5.76 9.81
N PHE A 124 -6.69 6.47 9.24
CA PHE A 124 -5.51 7.01 9.90
C PHE A 124 -5.66 8.52 10.12
N ASP A 125 -5.16 9.00 11.25
CA ASP A 125 -4.85 10.41 11.49
C ASP A 125 -3.37 10.60 11.14
N MET A 126 -3.10 11.26 10.03
CA MET A 126 -1.76 11.41 9.46
C MET A 126 -0.94 12.54 10.09
N ASP A 127 -1.54 13.39 10.92
CA ASP A 127 -0.83 14.41 11.67
C ASP A 127 -0.45 13.87 13.07
N ALA A 128 -1.34 13.08 13.70
CA ALA A 128 -1.09 12.46 15.00
C ALA A 128 -0.46 11.05 14.90
N PHE A 129 -0.30 10.50 13.69
CA PHE A 129 0.22 9.14 13.42
C PHE A 129 -0.46 8.06 14.26
N ARG A 130 -1.79 8.06 14.29
CA ARG A 130 -2.59 7.07 15.02
C ARG A 130 -3.71 6.48 14.16
N ILE A 131 -4.11 5.25 14.48
CA ILE A 131 -5.30 4.63 13.88
C ILE A 131 -6.53 5.24 14.55
N VAL A 132 -7.42 5.84 13.75
CA VAL A 132 -8.73 6.37 14.20
C VAL A 132 -9.74 5.22 14.30
N ASP A 133 -9.73 4.33 13.30
CA ASP A 133 -10.59 3.13 13.26
C ASP A 133 -9.98 2.09 12.30
N GLY A 134 -10.18 0.82 12.60
CA GLY A 134 -9.70 -0.32 11.79
C GLY A 134 -9.11 -1.45 12.62
N PRO A 135 -8.94 -2.62 12.00
CA PRO A 135 -9.40 -2.95 10.66
C PRO A 135 -10.90 -3.26 10.60
N PHE A 136 -11.55 -2.95 9.48
CA PHE A 136 -12.98 -3.23 9.26
C PHE A 136 -13.27 -3.73 7.85
N MET A 137 -14.47 -4.30 7.66
CA MET A 137 -14.93 -4.83 6.38
C MET A 137 -15.28 -3.70 5.42
N VAL A 138 -14.88 -3.84 4.15
CA VAL A 138 -15.19 -2.90 3.07
C VAL A 138 -15.63 -3.67 1.83
N ALA A 139 -16.74 -3.27 1.22
CA ALA A 139 -17.19 -3.81 -0.06
C ALA A 139 -16.39 -3.24 -1.24
N HIS A 140 -16.29 -4.02 -2.29
CA HIS A 140 -15.80 -3.62 -3.61
C HIS A 140 -16.88 -3.73 -4.67
N GLY A 141 -16.63 -3.19 -5.86
CA GLY A 141 -17.54 -3.26 -6.99
C GLY A 141 -17.77 -4.69 -7.50
N ARG A 142 -19.02 -5.03 -7.85
CA ARG A 142 -19.35 -6.36 -8.40
C ARG A 142 -18.61 -6.68 -9.70
N GLY A 143 -18.15 -5.66 -10.44
CA GLY A 143 -17.30 -5.82 -11.61
C GLY A 143 -15.85 -6.16 -11.31
N SER A 144 -15.42 -6.05 -10.04
CA SER A 144 -14.02 -6.29 -9.63
C SER A 144 -13.70 -7.75 -9.33
N SER A 145 -14.68 -8.58 -8.97
CA SER A 145 -14.48 -10.02 -8.71
C SER A 145 -15.70 -10.84 -9.14
N SER A 146 -15.47 -12.11 -9.47
CA SER A 146 -16.54 -13.05 -9.82
C SER A 146 -17.19 -13.72 -8.60
N GLY A 147 -16.47 -13.85 -7.47
CA GLY A 147 -16.95 -14.53 -6.26
C GLY A 147 -17.58 -13.59 -5.24
N LYS A 148 -18.42 -14.14 -4.35
CA LYS A 148 -19.08 -13.37 -3.27
C LYS A 148 -18.05 -12.72 -2.33
N TYR A 149 -17.02 -13.45 -1.96
CA TYR A 149 -15.97 -13.01 -1.03
C TYR A 149 -14.57 -13.06 -1.68
N GLY A 150 -14.50 -13.12 -3.01
CA GLY A 150 -13.24 -13.21 -3.74
C GLY A 150 -12.37 -11.96 -3.56
N VAL A 151 -11.08 -12.15 -3.78
CA VAL A 151 -10.14 -11.03 -3.94
C VAL A 151 -10.50 -10.31 -5.24
N PRO A 152 -10.66 -8.99 -5.25
CA PRO A 152 -10.80 -8.23 -6.48
C PRO A 152 -9.55 -8.36 -7.37
N THR A 153 -9.77 -8.64 -8.64
CA THR A 153 -8.70 -8.80 -9.64
C THR A 153 -8.88 -7.90 -10.85
N ARG A 154 -9.99 -7.16 -10.92
CA ARG A 154 -10.29 -6.22 -12.00
C ARG A 154 -10.63 -4.85 -11.43
N PHE A 155 -9.90 -3.85 -11.87
CA PHE A 155 -10.13 -2.46 -11.51
C PHE A 155 -10.39 -1.64 -12.76
N SER A 156 -11.23 -0.61 -12.67
CA SER A 156 -11.60 0.12 -13.87
C SER A 156 -12.09 1.53 -13.57
N ASN A 157 -11.64 2.47 -14.37
CA ASN A 157 -12.10 3.86 -14.38
C ASN A 157 -13.23 4.11 -15.40
N ARG A 158 -13.66 3.06 -16.14
CA ARG A 158 -14.67 3.18 -17.20
C ARG A 158 -16.09 3.28 -16.62
N PRO A 159 -16.94 4.20 -17.15
CA PRO A 159 -18.36 4.23 -16.85
C PRO A 159 -19.04 2.89 -17.10
N GLY A 160 -19.98 2.49 -16.24
CA GLY A 160 -20.74 1.25 -16.37
C GLY A 160 -19.99 -0.04 -16.03
N SER A 161 -18.68 0.02 -15.72
CA SER A 161 -17.89 -1.17 -15.37
C SER A 161 -18.34 -1.87 -14.09
N ALA A 162 -19.03 -1.15 -13.19
CA ALA A 162 -19.37 -1.58 -11.83
C ALA A 162 -18.14 -2.08 -11.03
N ALA A 163 -16.93 -1.75 -11.49
CA ALA A 163 -15.67 -2.10 -10.85
C ALA A 163 -15.17 -0.95 -9.96
N THR A 164 -14.48 -1.30 -8.89
CA THR A 164 -13.69 -0.35 -8.10
C THR A 164 -12.56 0.23 -8.96
N SER A 165 -12.23 1.50 -8.76
CA SER A 165 -11.06 2.17 -9.33
C SER A 165 -10.02 2.38 -8.22
N LEU A 166 -8.73 2.18 -8.57
CA LEU A 166 -7.62 2.30 -7.61
C LEU A 166 -7.13 3.75 -7.53
N GLY A 167 -6.34 4.04 -6.50
CA GLY A 167 -5.61 5.28 -6.37
C GLY A 167 -6.14 6.22 -5.29
N LEU A 168 -5.70 7.47 -5.41
CA LEU A 168 -5.94 8.53 -4.43
C LEU A 168 -7.20 9.34 -4.77
N TYR A 169 -7.94 9.72 -3.73
CA TYR A 169 -9.15 10.55 -3.85
C TYR A 169 -9.14 11.63 -2.78
N VAL A 170 -9.73 12.78 -3.10
CA VAL A 170 -10.11 13.80 -2.13
C VAL A 170 -11.58 13.60 -1.74
N ALA A 171 -11.83 13.55 -0.43
CA ALA A 171 -13.16 13.49 0.13
C ALA A 171 -13.85 14.85 0.03
N GLN A 172 -15.01 14.87 -0.60
CA GLN A 172 -15.80 16.07 -0.86
C GLN A 172 -16.94 16.19 0.18
N GLU A 173 -18.10 16.66 -0.25
CA GLU A 173 -19.27 16.86 0.59
C GLU A 173 -20.01 15.58 0.95
N LEU A 174 -20.66 15.60 2.11
CA LEU A 174 -21.66 14.60 2.51
C LEU A 174 -22.98 14.82 1.80
N TYR A 175 -23.74 13.73 1.63
CA TYR A 175 -25.12 13.79 1.15
C TYR A 175 -25.95 12.59 1.65
N SER A 176 -27.27 12.70 1.55
CA SER A 176 -28.18 11.57 1.83
C SER A 176 -28.09 10.54 0.72
N PHE A 177 -27.46 9.41 1.02
CA PHE A 177 -27.28 8.31 0.07
C PHE A 177 -28.51 7.39 0.09
N HIS A 178 -28.95 6.99 -1.08
CA HIS A 178 -30.00 5.97 -1.26
C HIS A 178 -29.47 4.85 -2.17
N GLY A 179 -29.56 3.63 -1.71
CA GLY A 179 -29.09 2.44 -2.43
C GLY A 179 -30.12 1.31 -2.42
N LYS A 180 -29.77 0.21 -3.09
CA LYS A 180 -30.54 -1.04 -3.10
C LYS A 180 -29.70 -2.19 -2.61
N ALA A 181 -30.28 -3.07 -1.81
CA ALA A 181 -29.64 -4.31 -1.34
C ALA A 181 -30.72 -5.42 -1.30
N GLY A 182 -30.47 -6.54 -2.00
CA GLY A 182 -31.43 -7.64 -2.06
C GLY A 182 -32.84 -7.21 -2.56
N GLY A 183 -32.88 -6.30 -3.53
CA GLY A 183 -34.14 -5.76 -4.07
C GLY A 183 -34.82 -4.67 -3.20
N ARG A 184 -34.34 -4.44 -1.98
CA ARG A 184 -34.92 -3.45 -1.04
C ARG A 184 -34.11 -2.14 -1.06
N SER A 185 -34.78 -1.00 -1.01
CA SER A 185 -34.15 0.31 -0.86
C SER A 185 -33.66 0.52 0.57
N TYR A 186 -32.53 1.23 0.73
CA TYR A 186 -32.02 1.66 2.03
C TYR A 186 -31.45 3.07 1.96
N GLY A 187 -31.53 3.80 3.07
CA GLY A 187 -30.90 5.10 3.24
C GLY A 187 -29.60 5.01 4.05
N SER A 188 -28.63 5.87 3.74
CA SER A 188 -27.38 5.99 4.48
C SER A 188 -26.76 7.37 4.28
N VAL A 189 -25.62 7.61 4.94
CA VAL A 189 -24.74 8.73 4.62
C VAL A 189 -23.84 8.34 3.45
N GLY A 190 -23.65 9.24 2.51
CA GLY A 190 -22.70 9.14 1.40
C GLY A 190 -21.67 10.27 1.44
N LEU A 191 -20.45 9.97 1.08
CA LEU A 191 -19.35 10.90 0.93
C LEU A 191 -18.90 10.88 -0.52
N ARG A 192 -19.01 12.02 -1.21
CA ARG A 192 -18.56 12.15 -2.60
C ARG A 192 -17.05 12.12 -2.66
N LEU A 193 -16.52 11.47 -3.70
CA LEU A 193 -15.11 11.30 -3.93
C LEU A 193 -14.68 11.92 -5.26
N GLN A 194 -13.66 12.77 -5.21
CA GLN A 194 -12.96 13.27 -6.38
C GLN A 194 -11.69 12.42 -6.58
N GLY A 195 -11.63 11.66 -7.66
CA GLY A 195 -10.42 10.91 -8.02
C GLY A 195 -9.34 11.83 -8.57
N VAL A 196 -8.10 11.62 -8.14
CA VAL A 196 -6.94 12.44 -8.51
C VAL A 196 -5.79 11.61 -9.10
N SER A 197 -5.97 10.29 -9.25
CA SER A 197 -5.09 9.37 -9.96
C SER A 197 -5.53 9.30 -11.42
N GLU A 198 -4.88 10.09 -12.28
CA GLU A 198 -5.19 10.24 -13.69
C GLU A 198 -5.17 8.89 -14.43
N GLY A 199 -6.19 8.63 -15.25
CA GLY A 199 -6.37 7.36 -15.95
C GLY A 199 -6.91 6.23 -15.09
N TYR A 200 -6.76 6.29 -13.77
CA TYR A 200 -7.14 5.23 -12.83
C TYR A 200 -8.44 5.51 -12.09
N ASN A 201 -8.71 6.74 -11.68
CA ASN A 201 -9.94 7.08 -10.95
C ASN A 201 -10.47 8.51 -11.20
N ASP A 202 -9.88 9.27 -12.09
CA ASP A 202 -10.28 10.65 -12.44
C ASP A 202 -11.73 10.74 -12.94
N ASN A 203 -12.32 9.65 -13.46
CA ASN A 203 -13.74 9.56 -13.76
C ASN A 203 -14.65 9.28 -12.55
N ALA A 204 -14.11 9.17 -11.34
CA ALA A 204 -14.89 8.78 -10.16
C ALA A 204 -16.12 9.66 -9.91
N ARG A 205 -15.99 10.99 -10.06
CA ARG A 205 -17.08 11.93 -9.87
C ARG A 205 -18.19 11.70 -10.90
N ALA A 206 -17.85 11.57 -12.18
CA ALA A 206 -18.79 11.30 -13.28
C ALA A 206 -19.46 9.92 -13.13
N ARG A 207 -18.72 8.92 -12.65
CA ARG A 207 -19.20 7.57 -12.34
C ARG A 207 -20.00 7.49 -11.05
N ARG A 208 -20.09 8.57 -10.28
CA ARG A 208 -20.75 8.63 -8.98
C ARG A 208 -20.16 7.65 -7.96
N VAL A 209 -18.85 7.45 -7.99
CA VAL A 209 -18.13 6.68 -6.97
C VAL A 209 -18.14 7.47 -5.66
N VAL A 210 -18.62 6.85 -4.59
CA VAL A 210 -18.80 7.48 -3.27
C VAL A 210 -18.43 6.48 -2.17
N ALA A 211 -17.95 6.96 -1.03
CA ALA A 211 -17.91 6.12 0.16
C ALA A 211 -19.30 6.19 0.85
N HIS A 212 -19.84 5.06 1.29
CA HIS A 212 -21.16 5.03 1.91
C HIS A 212 -21.35 3.85 2.88
N GLY A 213 -22.36 3.94 3.74
CA GLY A 213 -22.80 2.83 4.55
C GLY A 213 -23.73 1.90 3.74
N ALA A 214 -23.61 0.58 3.95
CA ALA A 214 -24.45 -0.38 3.26
C ALA A 214 -24.80 -1.60 4.15
N PRO A 215 -26.07 -2.05 4.16
CA PRO A 215 -26.52 -3.17 5.01
C PRO A 215 -25.91 -4.53 4.59
N TYR A 216 -25.33 -4.62 3.39
CA TYR A 216 -24.60 -5.82 2.94
C TYR A 216 -23.14 -5.88 3.44
N VAL A 217 -22.71 -4.91 4.23
CA VAL A 217 -21.42 -4.94 4.94
C VAL A 217 -21.72 -5.23 6.41
N THR A 218 -21.19 -6.35 6.89
CA THR A 218 -21.38 -6.88 8.24
C THR A 218 -20.02 -7.13 8.90
N PRO A 219 -19.96 -7.42 10.20
CA PRO A 219 -18.69 -7.78 10.86
C PRO A 219 -18.01 -9.04 10.31
N THR A 220 -18.75 -9.91 9.62
CA THR A 220 -18.24 -11.20 9.10
C THR A 220 -17.96 -11.17 7.58
N GLY A 221 -18.22 -10.07 6.90
CA GLY A 221 -17.93 -9.94 5.48
C GLY A 221 -18.70 -8.82 4.79
N ALA A 222 -18.21 -8.44 3.62
CA ALA A 222 -18.82 -7.42 2.79
C ALA A 222 -19.38 -8.03 1.50
N GLY A 223 -20.60 -7.64 1.14
CA GLY A 223 -21.16 -7.89 -0.19
C GLY A 223 -20.46 -7.06 -1.26
N ARG A 224 -21.16 -6.81 -2.38
CA ARG A 224 -20.60 -6.07 -3.53
C ARG A 224 -21.43 -4.83 -3.83
N SER A 225 -20.74 -3.74 -4.17
CA SER A 225 -21.31 -2.47 -4.63
C SER A 225 -21.28 -2.37 -6.17
N GLU A 226 -21.63 -1.21 -6.68
CA GLU A 226 -21.45 -0.83 -8.10
C GLU A 226 -20.08 -0.12 -8.37
N GLY A 227 -19.08 -0.35 -7.49
CA GLY A 227 -17.74 0.25 -7.59
C GLY A 227 -17.32 1.06 -6.35
N CYS A 228 -18.28 1.40 -5.50
CA CYS A 228 -18.08 2.24 -4.31
C CYS A 228 -17.37 1.47 -3.18
N PRO A 229 -16.47 2.10 -2.41
CA PRO A 229 -16.00 1.58 -1.13
C PRO A 229 -17.15 1.74 -0.09
N ALA A 230 -17.86 0.65 0.18
CA ALA A 230 -18.95 0.67 1.18
C ALA A 230 -18.51 0.01 2.47
N MET A 231 -18.94 0.57 3.60
CA MET A 231 -18.66 0.10 4.95
C MET A 231 -19.97 -0.18 5.72
N GLU A 232 -19.86 -0.67 6.94
CA GLU A 232 -21.02 -0.86 7.82
C GLU A 232 -21.77 0.47 8.07
N PRO A 233 -23.11 0.49 8.10
CA PRO A 233 -23.90 1.72 8.21
C PRO A 233 -23.58 2.56 9.44
N THR A 234 -23.39 1.94 10.61
CA THR A 234 -23.04 2.64 11.86
C THR A 234 -21.66 3.26 11.78
N ARG A 235 -20.70 2.58 11.18
CA ARG A 235 -19.35 3.06 10.94
C ARG A 235 -19.35 4.25 9.98
N ALA A 236 -20.11 4.16 8.89
CA ALA A 236 -20.24 5.23 7.91
C ALA A 236 -20.78 6.52 8.54
N LYS A 237 -21.80 6.42 9.39
CA LYS A 237 -22.37 7.57 10.11
C LYS A 237 -21.34 8.28 11.00
N ARG A 238 -20.37 7.55 11.53
CA ARG A 238 -19.32 8.09 12.41
C ARG A 238 -18.11 8.60 11.63
N LEU A 239 -17.60 7.84 10.65
CA LEU A 239 -16.32 8.15 9.99
C LEU A 239 -16.45 9.11 8.81
N LEU A 240 -17.52 9.01 8.00
CA LEU A 240 -17.61 9.83 6.80
C LEU A 240 -17.72 11.34 7.08
N PRO A 241 -18.37 11.82 8.17
CA PRO A 241 -18.31 13.22 8.57
C PRO A 241 -16.91 13.71 8.93
N GLU A 242 -16.08 12.86 9.54
CA GLU A 242 -14.69 13.20 9.86
C GLU A 242 -13.84 13.37 8.60
N LEU A 243 -14.07 12.56 7.58
CA LEU A 243 -13.37 12.61 6.30
C LEU A 243 -13.85 13.75 5.39
N ALA A 244 -15.10 14.16 5.50
CA ALA A 244 -15.74 15.09 4.55
C ALA A 244 -15.01 16.43 4.49
N ASN A 245 -15.00 17.04 3.29
CA ASN A 245 -14.44 18.34 3.01
C ASN A 245 -12.94 18.47 3.30
N GLY A 246 -12.15 17.51 2.78
CA GLY A 246 -10.70 17.62 2.76
C GLY A 246 -9.92 16.51 3.42
N GLY A 247 -10.55 15.41 3.87
CA GLY A 247 -9.86 14.14 4.11
C GLY A 247 -9.51 13.43 2.80
N MET A 248 -8.73 12.38 2.87
CA MET A 248 -8.33 11.61 1.68
C MET A 248 -8.75 10.14 1.78
N VAL A 249 -8.88 9.52 0.62
CA VAL A 249 -9.17 8.08 0.50
C VAL A 249 -8.15 7.46 -0.44
N PHE A 250 -7.59 6.32 -0.06
CA PHE A 250 -6.66 5.56 -0.90
C PHE A 250 -7.15 4.12 -1.05
N LEU A 251 -7.45 3.75 -2.28
CA LEU A 251 -7.92 2.41 -2.64
C LEU A 251 -6.76 1.66 -3.29
N PHE A 252 -6.22 0.68 -2.57
CA PHE A 252 -5.05 -0.09 -2.94
C PHE A 252 -5.42 -1.48 -3.44
N ALA A 253 -4.67 -1.98 -4.39
CA ALA A 253 -4.49 -3.41 -4.71
C ALA A 253 -3.06 -3.61 -5.23
N PRO A 254 -2.48 -4.83 -5.14
CA PRO A 254 -1.16 -5.14 -5.68
C PRO A 254 -1.22 -5.30 -7.21
N ASP A 255 -1.53 -4.23 -7.93
CA ASP A 255 -1.55 -4.12 -9.38
C ASP A 255 -0.24 -3.44 -9.81
N GLU A 256 0.67 -4.21 -10.39
CA GLU A 256 2.01 -3.75 -10.76
C GLU A 256 1.99 -2.60 -11.76
N GLN A 257 1.10 -2.67 -12.76
CA GLN A 257 1.00 -1.61 -13.76
C GLN A 257 0.61 -0.29 -13.11
N TRP A 258 -0.43 -0.30 -12.28
CA TRP A 258 -0.88 0.88 -11.55
C TRP A 258 0.19 1.39 -10.59
N MET A 259 0.78 0.52 -9.77
CA MET A 259 1.80 0.92 -8.79
C MET A 259 3.04 1.57 -9.42
N ASN A 260 3.38 1.19 -10.66
CA ASN A 260 4.55 1.72 -11.36
C ASN A 260 4.26 2.97 -12.21
N THR A 261 3.00 3.34 -12.41
CA THR A 261 2.64 4.42 -13.34
C THR A 261 1.74 5.51 -12.76
N ASP A 262 1.09 5.27 -11.59
CA ASP A 262 0.32 6.29 -10.92
C ASP A 262 1.26 7.37 -10.35
N ARG A 263 1.02 8.62 -10.73
CA ARG A 263 1.88 9.76 -10.37
C ARG A 263 2.03 10.00 -8.86
N TRP A 264 1.03 9.64 -8.06
CA TRP A 264 1.06 9.84 -6.61
C TRP A 264 1.77 8.68 -5.91
N VAL A 265 1.60 7.45 -6.43
CA VAL A 265 2.28 6.25 -5.94
C VAL A 265 3.78 6.32 -6.22
N THR A 266 4.17 6.87 -7.38
CA THR A 266 5.58 7.00 -7.80
C THR A 266 6.22 8.34 -7.41
N ALA A 267 5.49 9.24 -6.73
CA ALA A 267 5.98 10.55 -6.35
C ALA A 267 7.21 10.45 -5.44
N SER A 268 8.20 11.34 -5.67
CA SER A 268 9.31 11.53 -4.73
C SER A 268 8.79 12.18 -3.45
N THR A 269 9.15 11.63 -2.32
CA THR A 269 8.90 12.21 -0.99
C THR A 269 10.24 12.60 -0.39
N GLU A 270 10.65 13.82 -0.68
CA GLU A 270 11.77 14.46 0.03
C GLU A 270 11.33 14.99 1.40
#